data_1d6110d544655fd990cf5bb40ae694d7
#
_entry.id   1d6110d544655fd990cf5bb40ae694d7
#
_cell.length_a   1.000
_cell.length_b   1.000
_cell.length_c   1.000
_cell.angle_alpha   90.00
_cell.angle_beta   90.00
_cell.angle_gamma   90.00
#
_symmetry.space_group_name_H-M   'P 1'
#
loop_
_entity.id
_entity.type
_entity.pdbx_description
1 polymer ?
#
loop_
_entity_poly.entity_id
_entity_poly.type
_entity_poly.pdbx_seq_one_letter_code
_entity_poly.pdbx_strand_id
1 'polypeptide(L)'
;MLTRIGDWLDERFSWRQVWEAIFLRNIPHVNWFYTLGSATLFVGILQGITGILLTLYYVPTPDHAYDSVVYITTQLPAGWFIRGLHHWGASAMVVLTVAHLLRVFYFGAYKFPREATWVTGVILLVVVIGFGFTGYLLPWDQKAY
;
A
#
# COMPACT_ATOMS: atom_id res chain seq x y z
N MET A 1 -32.67 10.36 -19.87
CA MET A 1 -32.27 8.92 -19.90
C MET A 1 -31.17 8.61 -18.83
N LEU A 2 -30.17 9.44 -18.71
CA LEU A 2 -29.09 9.27 -17.71
C LEU A 2 -29.56 9.36 -16.23
N THR A 3 -30.54 10.20 -15.94
CA THR A 3 -31.13 10.33 -14.60
C THR A 3 -31.83 9.04 -14.15
N ARG A 4 -32.57 8.37 -15.03
CA ARG A 4 -33.26 7.11 -14.72
C ARG A 4 -32.30 5.96 -14.36
N ILE A 5 -31.15 5.91 -15.03
CA ILE A 5 -30.12 4.90 -14.71
C ILE A 5 -29.47 5.23 -13.36
N GLY A 6 -29.20 6.50 -13.09
CA GLY A 6 -28.67 6.96 -11.81
C GLY A 6 -29.62 6.66 -10.64
N ASP A 7 -30.91 6.94 -10.84
CA ASP A 7 -31.95 6.67 -9.82
C ASP A 7 -32.12 5.16 -9.59
N TRP A 8 -32.08 4.34 -10.65
CA TRP A 8 -32.14 2.88 -10.56
C TRP A 8 -30.95 2.27 -9.83
N LEU A 9 -29.74 2.81 -10.04
CA LEU A 9 -28.53 2.41 -9.32
C LEU A 9 -28.61 2.83 -7.85
N ASP A 10 -29.11 4.02 -7.57
CA ASP A 10 -29.20 4.55 -6.21
C ASP A 10 -30.18 3.75 -5.35
N GLU A 11 -31.33 3.34 -5.90
CA GLU A 11 -32.30 2.48 -5.22
C GLU A 11 -31.73 1.11 -4.82
N ARG A 12 -30.74 0.58 -5.56
CA ARG A 12 -30.20 -0.78 -5.33
C ARG A 12 -28.87 -0.80 -4.60
N PHE A 13 -28.04 0.20 -4.82
CA PHE A 13 -26.66 0.22 -4.32
C PHE A 13 -26.37 1.43 -3.43
N SER A 14 -27.35 2.29 -3.18
CA SER A 14 -27.18 3.55 -2.42
C SER A 14 -25.97 4.36 -2.93
N TRP A 15 -25.79 4.37 -4.25
CA TRP A 15 -24.62 4.95 -4.91
C TRP A 15 -24.35 6.40 -4.49
N ARG A 16 -25.41 7.21 -4.37
CA ARG A 16 -25.26 8.62 -3.94
C ARG A 16 -24.71 8.72 -2.53
N GLN A 17 -25.20 7.87 -1.61
CA GLN A 17 -24.71 7.85 -0.23
C GLN A 17 -23.23 7.42 -0.17
N VAL A 18 -22.84 6.43 -0.97
CA VAL A 18 -21.44 5.98 -1.07
C VAL A 18 -20.58 7.10 -1.65
N TRP A 19 -21.04 7.76 -2.71
CA TRP A 19 -20.35 8.88 -3.33
C TRP A 19 -20.16 10.05 -2.36
N GLU A 20 -21.21 10.46 -1.65
CA GLU A 20 -21.17 11.51 -0.63
C GLU A 20 -20.24 11.15 0.53
N ALA A 21 -20.27 9.90 0.98
CA ALA A 21 -19.41 9.44 2.05
C ALA A 21 -17.92 9.45 1.68
N ILE A 22 -17.59 9.22 0.40
CA ILE A 22 -16.21 9.16 -0.08
C ILE A 22 -15.70 10.55 -0.50
N PHE A 23 -16.49 11.30 -1.29
CA PHE A 23 -16.01 12.50 -1.98
C PHE A 23 -16.50 13.81 -1.36
N LEU A 24 -17.67 13.82 -0.70
CA LEU A 24 -18.27 15.06 -0.16
C LEU A 24 -18.16 15.15 1.37
N ARG A 25 -17.35 14.28 1.97
CA ARG A 25 -17.15 14.30 3.43
C ARG A 25 -16.46 15.60 3.83
N ASN A 26 -17.14 16.39 4.68
CA ASN A 26 -16.51 17.56 5.30
C ASN A 26 -15.28 17.13 6.09
N ILE A 27 -14.10 17.53 5.61
CA ILE A 27 -12.84 17.30 6.30
C ILE A 27 -12.70 18.43 7.31
N PRO A 28 -12.77 18.15 8.64
CA PRO A 28 -12.48 19.18 9.65
C PRO A 28 -11.04 19.68 9.44
N HIS A 29 -10.73 20.89 9.92
CA HIS A 29 -9.35 21.40 9.92
C HIS A 29 -8.46 20.44 10.72
N VAL A 30 -7.75 19.57 9.99
CA VAL A 30 -6.89 18.52 10.57
C VAL A 30 -5.44 18.81 10.24
N ASN A 31 -4.56 18.56 11.19
CA ASN A 31 -3.12 18.63 10.99
C ASN A 31 -2.64 17.59 9.98
N TRP A 32 -1.52 17.86 9.32
CA TRP A 32 -0.84 16.95 8.38
C TRP A 32 -0.68 15.52 8.93
N PHE A 33 -0.57 15.34 10.23
CA PHE A 33 -0.52 14.01 10.86
C PHE A 33 -1.74 13.12 10.57
N TYR A 34 -2.86 13.71 10.18
CA TYR A 34 -4.05 12.93 9.80
C TYR A 34 -3.93 12.30 8.40
N THR A 35 -3.02 12.80 7.57
CA THR A 35 -2.78 12.27 6.22
C THR A 35 -1.88 11.02 6.21
N LEU A 36 -1.25 10.67 7.33
CA LEU A 36 -0.36 9.50 7.42
C LEU A 36 -1.06 8.20 7.02
N GLY A 37 -2.33 8.00 7.43
CA GLY A 37 -3.09 6.81 7.06
C GLY A 37 -3.36 6.72 5.56
N SER A 38 -3.76 7.82 4.92
CA SER A 38 -3.98 7.87 3.48
C SER A 38 -2.67 7.76 2.68
N ALA A 39 -1.58 8.35 3.18
CA ALA A 39 -0.26 8.19 2.58
C ALA A 39 0.22 6.74 2.63
N THR A 40 0.04 6.06 3.77
CA THR A 40 0.35 4.63 3.92
C THR A 40 -0.47 3.79 2.93
N LEU A 41 -1.78 4.05 2.81
CA LEU A 41 -2.64 3.36 1.86
C LEU A 41 -2.20 3.59 0.41
N PHE A 42 -1.89 4.83 0.05
CA PHE A 42 -1.40 5.17 -1.29
C PHE A 42 -0.11 4.41 -1.64
N VAL A 43 0.86 4.42 -0.73
CA VAL A 43 2.11 3.67 -0.93
C VAL A 43 1.84 2.17 -0.98
N GLY A 44 0.91 1.64 -0.18
CA GLY A 44 0.50 0.23 -0.23
C GLY A 44 -0.07 -0.17 -1.59
N ILE A 45 -0.94 0.65 -2.17
CA ILE A 45 -1.47 0.43 -3.53
C ILE A 45 -0.33 0.47 -4.56
N LEU A 46 0.57 1.44 -4.44
CA LEU A 46 1.75 1.55 -5.31
C LEU A 46 2.64 0.29 -5.23
N GLN A 47 2.87 -0.25 -4.02
CA GLN A 47 3.59 -1.50 -3.82
C GLN A 47 2.90 -2.68 -4.50
N GLY A 48 1.58 -2.79 -4.39
CA GLY A 48 0.80 -3.83 -5.07
C GLY A 48 0.96 -3.76 -6.59
N ILE A 49 0.76 -2.58 -7.18
CA ILE A 49 0.85 -2.37 -8.63
C ILE A 49 2.28 -2.67 -9.13
N THR A 50 3.29 -2.05 -8.52
CA THR A 50 4.68 -2.23 -8.93
C THR A 50 5.16 -3.66 -8.70
N GLY A 51 4.73 -4.31 -7.62
CA GLY A 51 5.02 -5.71 -7.33
C GLY A 51 4.48 -6.65 -8.41
N ILE A 52 3.20 -6.50 -8.80
CA ILE A 52 2.60 -7.30 -9.88
C ILE A 52 3.36 -7.10 -11.20
N LEU A 53 3.73 -5.86 -11.55
CA LEU A 53 4.49 -5.60 -12.77
C LEU A 53 5.87 -6.27 -12.74
N LEU A 54 6.55 -6.28 -11.59
CA LEU A 54 7.85 -6.92 -11.44
C LEU A 54 7.76 -8.44 -11.53
N THR A 55 6.70 -9.07 -11.02
CA THR A 55 6.52 -10.53 -11.09
C THR A 55 6.37 -11.06 -12.50
N LEU A 56 5.99 -10.23 -13.47
CA LEU A 56 5.89 -10.65 -14.88
C LEU A 56 7.24 -11.03 -15.51
N TYR A 57 8.33 -10.51 -14.94
CA TYR A 57 9.68 -10.69 -15.49
C TYR A 57 10.65 -11.33 -14.48
N TYR A 58 10.26 -11.44 -13.22
CA TYR A 58 11.07 -12.06 -12.18
C TYR A 58 11.01 -13.58 -12.23
N VAL A 59 12.15 -14.26 -12.19
CA VAL A 59 12.24 -15.73 -12.18
C VAL A 59 12.65 -16.20 -10.79
N PRO A 60 11.75 -16.87 -10.03
CA PRO A 60 11.97 -17.23 -8.63
C PRO A 60 12.78 -18.52 -8.48
N THR A 61 13.96 -18.58 -9.05
CA THR A 61 14.89 -19.72 -8.91
C THR A 61 16.26 -19.22 -8.49
N PRO A 62 17.01 -19.95 -7.64
CA PRO A 62 18.33 -19.51 -7.16
C PRO A 62 19.29 -19.16 -8.31
N ASP A 63 19.25 -19.94 -9.42
CA ASP A 63 20.17 -19.77 -10.54
C ASP A 63 19.84 -18.57 -11.42
N HIS A 64 18.56 -18.11 -11.46
CA HIS A 64 18.11 -17.08 -12.39
C HIS A 64 17.51 -15.84 -11.70
N ALA A 65 17.29 -15.87 -10.40
CA ALA A 65 16.66 -14.76 -9.68
C ALA A 65 17.49 -13.47 -9.84
N TYR A 66 18.79 -13.54 -9.59
CA TYR A 66 19.69 -12.39 -9.74
C TYR A 66 19.72 -11.85 -11.18
N ASP A 67 19.89 -12.74 -12.15
CA ASP A 67 19.95 -12.36 -13.57
C ASP A 67 18.64 -11.72 -14.04
N SER A 68 17.49 -12.21 -13.56
CA SER A 68 16.18 -11.62 -13.87
C SER A 68 16.04 -10.19 -13.30
N VAL A 69 16.57 -9.94 -12.12
CA VAL A 69 16.61 -8.59 -11.51
C VAL A 69 17.53 -7.65 -12.27
N VAL A 70 18.71 -8.15 -12.73
CA VAL A 70 19.61 -7.39 -13.60
C VAL A 70 18.92 -7.06 -14.92
N TYR A 71 18.27 -8.03 -15.55
CA TYR A 71 17.50 -7.83 -16.79
C TYR A 71 16.42 -6.76 -16.63
N ILE A 72 15.59 -6.85 -15.58
CA ILE A 72 14.57 -5.84 -15.28
C ILE A 72 15.19 -4.45 -15.15
N THR A 73 16.36 -4.35 -14.52
CA THR A 73 16.99 -3.06 -14.23
C THR A 73 17.67 -2.44 -15.45
N THR A 74 18.26 -3.25 -16.32
CA THR A 74 19.17 -2.77 -17.40
C THR A 74 18.59 -2.89 -18.80
N GLN A 75 17.72 -3.85 -19.05
CA GLN A 75 17.23 -4.17 -20.39
C GLN A 75 15.77 -3.80 -20.61
N LEU A 76 14.95 -3.88 -19.56
CA LEU A 76 13.52 -3.64 -19.69
C LEU A 76 13.21 -2.13 -19.76
N PRO A 77 12.46 -1.64 -20.76
CA PRO A 77 12.01 -0.25 -20.79
C PRO A 77 11.27 0.14 -19.51
N ALA A 78 11.70 1.21 -18.85
CA ALA A 78 11.19 1.68 -17.55
C ALA A 78 11.33 0.68 -16.38
N GLY A 79 11.99 -0.45 -16.55
CA GLY A 79 12.16 -1.46 -15.49
C GLY A 79 12.93 -0.92 -14.29
N TRP A 80 14.00 -0.15 -14.52
CA TRP A 80 14.74 0.52 -13.46
C TRP A 80 13.86 1.47 -12.62
N PHE A 81 12.92 2.16 -13.27
CA PHE A 81 12.01 3.09 -12.60
C PHE A 81 10.97 2.36 -11.74
N ILE A 82 10.31 1.33 -12.31
CA ILE A 82 9.32 0.51 -11.59
C ILE A 82 9.97 -0.19 -10.40
N ARG A 83 11.16 -0.78 -10.60
CA ARG A 83 11.91 -1.41 -9.53
C ARG A 83 12.37 -0.40 -8.48
N GLY A 84 12.80 0.80 -8.90
CA GLY A 84 13.17 1.89 -8.00
C GLY A 84 12.00 2.34 -7.13
N LEU A 85 10.82 2.56 -7.73
CA LEU A 85 9.58 2.89 -7.00
C LEU A 85 9.21 1.81 -6.00
N HIS A 86 9.32 0.53 -6.39
CA HIS A 86 9.02 -0.59 -5.50
C HIS A 86 9.98 -0.64 -4.31
N HIS A 87 11.27 -0.53 -4.56
CA HIS A 87 12.32 -0.58 -3.53
C HIS A 87 12.19 0.56 -2.51
N TRP A 88 12.14 1.81 -2.98
CA TRP A 88 12.02 2.98 -2.11
C TRP A 88 10.63 3.07 -1.47
N GLY A 89 9.60 2.65 -2.20
CA GLY A 89 8.25 2.58 -1.68
C GLY A 89 8.10 1.56 -0.55
N ALA A 90 8.82 0.43 -0.60
CA ALA A 90 8.84 -0.54 0.51
C ALA A 90 9.42 0.07 1.79
N SER A 91 10.52 0.81 1.68
CA SER A 91 11.11 1.55 2.81
C SER A 91 10.16 2.62 3.35
N ALA A 92 9.55 3.41 2.46
CA ALA A 92 8.56 4.41 2.83
C ALA A 92 7.33 3.80 3.50
N MET A 93 6.87 2.62 3.04
CA MET A 93 5.73 1.90 3.61
C MET A 93 5.97 1.53 5.07
N VAL A 94 7.13 1.00 5.42
CA VAL A 94 7.48 0.66 6.80
C VAL A 94 7.49 1.92 7.68
N VAL A 95 8.17 2.98 7.25
CA VAL A 95 8.27 4.24 8.00
C VAL A 95 6.89 4.87 8.21
N LEU A 96 6.08 4.96 7.16
CA LEU A 96 4.74 5.56 7.24
C LEU A 96 3.80 4.73 8.12
N THR A 97 3.86 3.40 8.04
CA THR A 97 3.02 2.53 8.88
C THR A 97 3.37 2.71 10.37
N VAL A 98 4.66 2.74 10.72
CA VAL A 98 5.11 2.98 12.08
C VAL A 98 4.68 4.38 12.54
N ALA A 99 4.92 5.42 11.74
CA ALA A 99 4.53 6.79 12.06
C ALA A 99 3.00 6.92 12.25
N HIS A 100 2.22 6.25 11.40
CA HIS A 100 0.76 6.21 11.51
C HIS A 100 0.31 5.54 12.83
N LEU A 101 0.87 4.40 13.20
CA LEU A 101 0.54 3.72 14.46
C LEU A 101 0.95 4.54 15.67
N LEU A 102 2.13 5.15 15.67
CA LEU A 102 2.57 6.06 16.74
C LEU A 102 1.61 7.23 16.91
N ARG A 103 1.15 7.81 15.80
CA ARG A 103 0.16 8.88 15.83
C ARG A 103 -1.17 8.38 16.42
N VAL A 104 -1.67 7.22 16.00
CA VAL A 104 -2.92 6.65 16.55
C VAL A 104 -2.79 6.41 18.06
N PHE A 105 -1.64 5.91 18.50
CA PHE A 105 -1.33 5.70 19.92
C PHE A 105 -1.28 7.02 20.69
N TYR A 106 -0.50 7.99 20.23
CA TYR A 106 -0.30 9.28 20.91
C TYR A 106 -1.62 10.05 21.11
N PHE A 107 -2.48 10.05 20.09
CA PHE A 107 -3.79 10.71 20.17
C PHE A 107 -4.89 9.87 20.84
N GLY A 108 -4.57 8.69 21.35
CA GLY A 108 -5.53 7.81 22.00
C GLY A 108 -6.65 7.30 21.10
N ALA A 109 -6.44 7.34 19.76
CA ALA A 109 -7.46 6.97 18.78
C ALA A 109 -7.72 5.46 18.71
N TYR A 110 -6.99 4.66 19.47
CA TYR A 110 -7.16 3.21 19.64
C TYR A 110 -8.22 2.82 20.68
N LYS A 111 -8.69 3.80 21.48
CA LYS A 111 -9.67 3.56 22.56
C LYS A 111 -11.06 3.32 21.97
N PHE A 112 -11.95 2.79 22.83
CA PHE A 112 -13.34 2.54 22.49
C PHE A 112 -13.93 3.68 21.62
N PRO A 113 -14.63 3.36 20.52
CA PRO A 113 -15.01 2.03 20.00
C PRO A 113 -14.06 1.48 18.89
N ARG A 114 -12.76 1.84 18.86
CA ARG A 114 -11.81 1.59 17.75
C ARG A 114 -10.73 0.55 18.08
N GLU A 115 -10.91 -0.24 19.13
CA GLU A 115 -9.92 -1.23 19.57
C GLU A 115 -9.65 -2.29 18.50
N ALA A 116 -10.70 -2.80 17.85
CA ALA A 116 -10.55 -3.78 16.77
C ALA A 116 -9.75 -3.23 15.58
N THR A 117 -9.98 -1.96 15.22
CA THR A 117 -9.20 -1.27 14.17
C THR A 117 -7.73 -1.14 14.55
N TRP A 118 -7.44 -0.87 15.83
CA TRP A 118 -6.06 -0.82 16.33
C TRP A 118 -5.36 -2.17 16.22
N VAL A 119 -6.01 -3.24 16.69
CA VAL A 119 -5.46 -4.60 16.61
C VAL A 119 -5.16 -4.99 15.17
N THR A 120 -6.11 -4.72 14.26
CA THR A 120 -5.91 -4.94 12.81
C THR A 120 -4.71 -4.15 12.28
N GLY A 121 -4.53 -2.89 12.71
CA GLY A 121 -3.38 -2.06 12.32
C GLY A 121 -2.05 -2.64 12.78
N VAL A 122 -1.99 -3.20 14.00
CA VAL A 122 -0.77 -3.86 14.52
C VAL A 122 -0.47 -5.13 13.73
N ILE A 123 -1.47 -5.94 13.40
CA ILE A 123 -1.30 -7.12 12.56
C ILE A 123 -0.79 -6.73 11.17
N LEU A 124 -1.34 -5.68 10.58
CA LEU A 124 -0.88 -5.17 9.28
C LEU A 124 0.58 -4.68 9.33
N LEU A 125 1.03 -4.07 10.42
CA LEU A 125 2.45 -3.72 10.59
C LEU A 125 3.34 -4.95 10.54
N VAL A 126 2.98 -6.03 11.26
CA VAL A 126 3.74 -7.29 11.25
C VAL A 126 3.81 -7.87 9.83
N VAL A 127 2.68 -7.85 9.11
CA VAL A 127 2.61 -8.31 7.71
C VAL A 127 3.50 -7.44 6.79
N VAL A 128 3.47 -6.12 6.94
CA VAL A 128 4.31 -5.20 6.15
C VAL A 128 5.81 -5.47 6.40
N ILE A 129 6.22 -5.67 7.65
CA ILE A 129 7.60 -6.02 7.99
C ILE A 129 7.97 -7.38 7.37
N GLY A 130 7.08 -8.38 7.46
CA GLY A 130 7.26 -9.69 6.84
C GLY A 130 7.46 -9.61 5.34
N PHE A 131 6.63 -8.85 4.62
CA PHE A 131 6.78 -8.61 3.18
C PHE A 131 8.07 -7.85 2.85
N GLY A 132 8.45 -6.86 3.65
CA GLY A 132 9.71 -6.14 3.49
C GLY A 132 10.90 -7.07 3.64
N PHE A 133 10.90 -7.92 4.65
CA PHE A 133 11.96 -8.90 4.90
C PHE A 133 12.07 -9.94 3.76
N THR A 134 10.95 -10.59 3.40
CA THR A 134 10.95 -11.60 2.34
C THR A 134 11.27 -10.99 0.98
N GLY A 135 10.74 -9.79 0.68
CA GLY A 135 11.03 -9.06 -0.56
C GLY A 135 12.50 -8.65 -0.70
N TYR A 136 13.15 -8.34 0.42
CA TYR A 136 14.57 -8.00 0.44
C TYR A 136 15.49 -9.17 0.04
N LEU A 137 15.06 -10.41 0.26
CA LEU A 137 15.80 -11.61 -0.07
C LEU A 137 15.60 -12.09 -1.52
N LEU A 138 14.56 -11.60 -2.21
CA LEU A 138 14.23 -12.03 -3.58
C LEU A 138 15.35 -11.87 -4.61
N PRO A 139 16.22 -10.84 -4.58
CA PRO A 139 17.32 -10.72 -5.54
C PRO A 139 18.36 -11.85 -5.47
N TRP A 140 18.32 -12.71 -4.45
CA TRP A 140 19.23 -13.84 -4.24
C TRP A 140 20.69 -13.43 -4.34
N ASP A 141 21.02 -12.32 -3.70
CA ASP A 141 22.39 -11.83 -3.53
C ASP A 141 23.03 -12.39 -2.24
N GLN A 142 24.23 -11.94 -1.90
CA GLN A 142 24.93 -12.39 -0.67
C GLN A 142 24.14 -12.19 0.63
N LYS A 143 23.06 -11.43 0.62
CA LYS A 143 22.20 -11.19 1.79
C LYS A 143 21.10 -12.25 1.94
N ALA A 144 20.86 -13.03 0.89
CA ALA A 144 19.87 -14.10 0.89
C ALA A 144 20.42 -15.46 1.34
N TYR A 145 21.74 -15.59 1.43
CA TYR A 145 22.43 -16.77 1.95
C TYR A 145 22.46 -16.86 3.46
#